data_7f9ea94faa403d3e3e789a3b8fc670ed
#
_entry.id   7f9ea94faa403d3e3e789a3b8fc670ed
#
_cell.length_a   1.000
_cell.length_b   1.000
_cell.length_c   1.000
_cell.angle_alpha   90.00
_cell.angle_beta   90.00
_cell.angle_gamma   90.00
#
_symmetry.space_group_name_H-M   'P 1'
#
loop_
_entity.id
_entity.type
_entity.pdbx_description
1 polymer ?
#
loop_
_entity_poly.entity_id
_entity_poly.type
_entity_poly.pdbx_seq_one_letter_code
_entity_poly.pdbx_strand_id
1 'polypeptide(L)'
;MNKAETIKNRSWSKFRKHRRGMVSLCLLVILYVVSLFAELLCNDKPIILKTEKGIFFPAYKTYTEDQLWGNGKHTRATDYGTLPQNSWAIYPIHKAGADTIFSAEDLKKHCRAILEVKPLYNSAYAKFSLDNELIFATGNTNALSKELSSIPLEKFADGIAARKENKAHSSIIIENDNATELILPAYSPRSTAPDSYSIIITQNSPIASDIFFFKQSLIDAQNIISKQAFSQYLDKNSSKQIIDALKQTINGHYIAPITITDSDGIPVAKLSFEMESVTWPFRPVSGHPFGFDAAGRDVLARIVYGMRTALTFGIVLVIATMFLGIIAGAIQGYFAGWVDITGQRLTEIWCALPFIYIIILLGNTLGRSFGLLLFCYAIFNWVGTAAYVRAEFLRLRGREFVDAARCQGLSKTRIMFCHILPNALTPLITLLPFALVGAVGSLAMLDYLGFGMPDTAASWGALLQQAQAFRNAWWLILYPSLALFIVMLLGVFIGEGLRDALDPKPYSRME
;
A
#
# COMPACT_ATOMS: atom_id res chain seq x y z
N MET A 1 -29.88 6.95 -45.39
CA MET A 1 -29.08 7.18 -44.15
C MET A 1 -29.85 6.59 -42.98
N ASN A 2 -29.35 5.53 -42.36
CA ASN A 2 -30.08 4.72 -41.39
C ASN A 2 -30.38 5.50 -40.08
N LYS A 3 -31.63 5.46 -39.62
CA LYS A 3 -32.10 6.10 -38.37
C LYS A 3 -31.26 5.69 -37.16
N ALA A 4 -30.70 4.47 -37.15
CA ALA A 4 -29.77 3.94 -36.14
C ALA A 4 -28.39 4.65 -36.14
N GLU A 5 -27.89 5.02 -37.31
CA GLU A 5 -26.62 5.74 -37.48
C GLU A 5 -26.74 7.20 -36.96
N THR A 6 -27.90 7.82 -37.14
CA THR A 6 -28.22 9.16 -36.65
C THR A 6 -28.33 9.20 -35.11
N ILE A 7 -28.91 8.17 -34.50
CA ILE A 7 -29.04 8.05 -33.04
C ILE A 7 -27.64 7.79 -32.39
N LYS A 8 -26.82 6.91 -32.98
CA LYS A 8 -25.46 6.59 -32.51
C LYS A 8 -24.58 7.84 -32.54
N ASN A 9 -24.62 8.61 -33.63
CA ASN A 9 -23.83 9.84 -33.77
C ASN A 9 -24.30 10.92 -32.77
N ARG A 10 -25.56 11.00 -32.47
CA ARG A 10 -26.14 11.95 -31.50
C ARG A 10 -25.73 11.61 -30.05
N SER A 11 -25.77 10.35 -29.69
CA SER A 11 -25.37 9.89 -28.34
C SER A 11 -23.90 10.07 -28.12
N TRP A 12 -23.03 9.77 -29.11
CA TRP A 12 -21.62 10.02 -29.05
C TRP A 12 -21.29 11.51 -28.93
N SER A 13 -22.01 12.36 -29.69
CA SER A 13 -21.86 13.82 -29.58
C SER A 13 -22.23 14.35 -28.18
N LYS A 14 -23.31 13.80 -27.59
CA LYS A 14 -23.69 14.13 -26.20
C LYS A 14 -22.63 13.68 -25.20
N PHE A 15 -22.10 12.46 -25.31
CA PHE A 15 -21.05 11.96 -24.45
C PHE A 15 -19.79 12.82 -24.52
N ARG A 16 -19.37 13.25 -25.73
CA ARG A 16 -18.21 14.18 -25.89
C ARG A 16 -18.41 15.51 -25.18
N LYS A 17 -19.65 15.97 -25.01
CA LYS A 17 -19.95 17.18 -24.26
C LYS A 17 -19.94 16.98 -22.74
N HIS A 18 -20.05 15.73 -22.26
CA HIS A 18 -19.97 15.40 -20.85
C HIS A 18 -18.51 15.36 -20.41
N ARG A 19 -17.98 16.51 -19.96
CA ARG A 19 -16.53 16.71 -19.68
C ARG A 19 -15.95 15.65 -18.76
N ARG A 20 -16.62 15.33 -17.62
CA ARG A 20 -16.12 14.35 -16.64
C ARG A 20 -15.97 12.96 -17.26
N GLY A 21 -16.99 12.45 -17.92
CA GLY A 21 -16.94 11.12 -18.56
C GLY A 21 -15.90 11.04 -19.67
N MET A 22 -15.78 12.08 -20.50
CA MET A 22 -14.81 12.12 -21.60
C MET A 22 -13.37 12.19 -21.09
N VAL A 23 -13.07 13.03 -20.10
CA VAL A 23 -11.74 13.13 -19.48
C VAL A 23 -11.38 11.80 -18.83
N SER A 24 -12.32 11.19 -18.09
CA SER A 24 -12.09 9.89 -17.46
C SER A 24 -11.82 8.78 -18.48
N LEU A 25 -12.52 8.77 -19.60
CA LEU A 25 -12.27 7.82 -20.68
C LEU A 25 -10.86 8.01 -21.26
N CYS A 26 -10.49 9.25 -21.58
CA CYS A 26 -9.15 9.55 -22.10
C CYS A 26 -8.06 9.14 -21.09
N LEU A 27 -8.22 9.46 -19.82
CA LEU A 27 -7.27 9.07 -18.78
C LEU A 27 -7.16 7.56 -18.63
N LEU A 28 -8.29 6.83 -18.59
CA LEU A 28 -8.27 5.37 -18.48
C LEU A 28 -7.59 4.72 -19.68
N VAL A 29 -7.86 5.21 -20.89
CA VAL A 29 -7.22 4.74 -22.13
C VAL A 29 -5.73 5.03 -22.10
N ILE A 30 -5.31 6.23 -21.68
CA ILE A 30 -3.89 6.58 -21.55
C ILE A 30 -3.21 5.66 -20.53
N LEU A 31 -3.80 5.49 -19.35
CA LEU A 31 -3.25 4.60 -18.31
C LEU A 31 -3.11 3.17 -18.81
N TYR A 32 -4.12 2.66 -19.53
CA TYR A 32 -4.05 1.32 -20.11
C TYR A 32 -2.99 1.20 -21.18
N VAL A 33 -2.94 2.14 -22.14
CA VAL A 33 -1.90 2.16 -23.19
C VAL A 33 -0.51 2.24 -22.56
N VAL A 34 -0.31 3.12 -21.59
CA VAL A 34 0.95 3.23 -20.84
C VAL A 34 1.32 1.91 -20.17
N SER A 35 0.34 1.22 -19.57
CA SER A 35 0.58 -0.08 -18.93
C SER A 35 0.89 -1.21 -19.91
N LEU A 36 0.42 -1.14 -21.15
CA LEU A 36 0.79 -2.08 -22.22
C LEU A 36 2.29 -1.99 -22.58
N PHE A 37 2.86 -0.80 -22.41
CA PHE A 37 4.28 -0.54 -22.62
C PHE A 37 5.05 -0.50 -21.28
N ALA A 38 4.63 -1.29 -20.29
CA ALA A 38 5.26 -1.32 -18.96
C ALA A 38 6.77 -1.62 -19.04
N GLU A 39 7.21 -2.43 -20.02
CA GLU A 39 8.61 -2.78 -20.23
C GLU A 39 9.48 -1.56 -20.63
N LEU A 40 8.89 -0.52 -21.24
CA LEU A 40 9.57 0.73 -21.55
C LEU A 40 9.69 1.67 -20.35
N LEU A 41 8.80 1.51 -19.37
CA LEU A 41 8.76 2.35 -18.18
C LEU A 41 9.55 1.76 -17.02
N CYS A 42 9.34 0.47 -16.76
CA CYS A 42 9.85 -0.25 -15.61
C CYS A 42 10.42 -1.59 -16.06
N ASN A 43 11.74 -1.69 -16.19
CA ASN A 43 12.43 -2.95 -16.50
C ASN A 43 13.88 -2.89 -16.01
N ASP A 44 14.43 -4.03 -15.62
CA ASP A 44 15.85 -4.19 -15.29
C ASP A 44 16.74 -4.32 -16.53
N LYS A 45 16.13 -4.72 -17.67
CA LYS A 45 16.82 -4.92 -18.94
C LYS A 45 16.78 -3.64 -19.80
N PRO A 46 17.85 -3.37 -20.57
CA PRO A 46 17.83 -2.24 -21.47
C PRO A 46 16.82 -2.42 -22.62
N ILE A 47 16.20 -1.31 -23.02
CA ILE A 47 15.26 -1.27 -24.15
C ILE A 47 16.03 -1.50 -25.43
N ILE A 48 17.16 -0.82 -25.59
CA ILE A 48 18.07 -0.93 -26.74
C ILE A 48 19.46 -1.17 -26.18
N LEU A 49 20.12 -2.18 -26.71
CA LEU A 49 21.51 -2.50 -26.42
C LEU A 49 22.29 -2.59 -27.75
N LYS A 50 23.28 -1.74 -27.94
CA LYS A 50 24.22 -1.81 -29.04
C LYS A 50 25.50 -2.46 -28.55
N THR A 51 25.92 -3.51 -29.26
CA THR A 51 27.18 -4.22 -29.05
C THR A 51 27.94 -4.26 -30.36
N GLU A 52 29.12 -4.80 -30.35
CA GLU A 52 29.93 -5.03 -31.61
C GLU A 52 29.22 -5.99 -32.60
N LYS A 53 28.37 -6.90 -32.06
CA LYS A 53 27.58 -7.84 -32.88
C LYS A 53 26.30 -7.26 -33.50
N GLY A 54 25.86 -6.08 -33.05
CA GLY A 54 24.66 -5.45 -33.57
C GLY A 54 23.79 -4.75 -32.50
N ILE A 55 22.55 -4.48 -32.90
CA ILE A 55 21.55 -3.84 -32.02
C ILE A 55 20.57 -4.91 -31.54
N PHE A 56 20.35 -4.96 -30.25
CA PHE A 56 19.49 -5.91 -29.55
C PHE A 56 18.41 -5.20 -28.70
N PHE A 57 17.32 -5.90 -28.44
CA PHE A 57 16.19 -5.40 -27.65
C PHE A 57 15.91 -6.31 -26.44
N PRO A 58 16.76 -6.29 -25.39
CA PRO A 58 16.66 -7.21 -24.27
C PRO A 58 15.36 -7.12 -23.45
N ALA A 59 14.72 -5.95 -23.45
CA ALA A 59 13.44 -5.75 -22.77
C ALA A 59 12.31 -6.62 -23.36
N TYR A 60 12.39 -6.95 -24.65
CA TYR A 60 11.34 -7.70 -25.36
C TYR A 60 11.73 -9.14 -25.68
N LYS A 61 13.01 -9.41 -25.84
CA LYS A 61 13.51 -10.73 -26.24
C LYS A 61 14.70 -11.12 -25.38
N THR A 62 14.67 -12.35 -24.89
CA THR A 62 15.78 -12.91 -24.11
C THR A 62 16.87 -13.38 -25.07
N TYR A 63 18.08 -12.92 -24.86
CA TYR A 63 19.28 -13.31 -25.60
C TYR A 63 20.22 -14.09 -24.69
N THR A 64 21.07 -14.97 -25.27
CA THR A 64 22.17 -15.59 -24.54
C THR A 64 23.38 -14.65 -24.52
N GLU A 65 24.27 -14.80 -23.55
CA GLU A 65 25.50 -13.98 -23.47
C GLU A 65 26.34 -14.11 -24.75
N ASP A 66 26.40 -15.31 -25.36
CA ASP A 66 27.11 -15.51 -26.62
C ASP A 66 26.52 -14.71 -27.77
N GLN A 67 25.20 -14.61 -27.87
CA GLN A 67 24.54 -13.78 -28.88
C GLN A 67 24.85 -12.31 -28.73
N LEU A 68 24.98 -11.83 -27.47
CA LEU A 68 25.24 -10.43 -27.14
C LEU A 68 26.73 -10.07 -27.28
N TRP A 69 27.61 -10.92 -26.72
CA TRP A 69 29.02 -10.61 -26.52
C TRP A 69 29.98 -11.51 -27.30
N GLY A 70 29.53 -12.69 -27.75
CA GLY A 70 30.42 -13.64 -28.47
C GLY A 70 31.40 -14.38 -27.56
N ASN A 71 31.06 -14.54 -26.28
CA ASN A 71 31.93 -15.12 -25.29
C ASN A 71 31.80 -16.66 -25.13
N GLY A 72 31.00 -17.30 -25.99
CA GLY A 72 30.75 -18.76 -25.95
C GLY A 72 29.87 -19.22 -24.78
N LYS A 73 29.34 -18.30 -23.95
CA LYS A 73 28.48 -18.64 -22.83
C LYS A 73 27.01 -18.66 -23.26
N HIS A 74 26.36 -19.80 -23.14
CA HIS A 74 24.95 -19.96 -23.49
C HIS A 74 23.99 -19.66 -22.32
N THR A 75 24.43 -18.93 -21.32
CA THR A 75 23.57 -18.47 -20.20
C THR A 75 22.59 -17.40 -20.66
N ARG A 76 21.36 -17.46 -20.16
CA ARG A 76 20.31 -16.45 -20.41
C ARG A 76 20.22 -15.39 -19.31
N ALA A 77 20.94 -15.61 -18.22
CA ALA A 77 21.05 -14.67 -17.11
C ALA A 77 22.23 -13.72 -17.37
N THR A 78 22.00 -12.69 -18.19
CA THR A 78 22.99 -11.67 -18.50
C THR A 78 22.89 -10.54 -17.51
N ASP A 79 24.00 -10.18 -16.86
CA ASP A 79 24.09 -8.95 -16.06
C ASP A 79 24.24 -7.75 -17.01
N TYR A 80 23.21 -6.93 -17.07
CA TYR A 80 23.21 -5.69 -17.86
C TYR A 80 23.77 -4.49 -17.06
N GLY A 81 24.16 -4.67 -15.78
CA GLY A 81 24.75 -3.61 -14.97
C GLY A 81 26.17 -3.24 -15.37
N THR A 82 26.91 -4.22 -15.93
CA THR A 82 28.29 -4.04 -16.37
C THR A 82 28.39 -4.24 -17.88
N LEU A 83 28.42 -3.13 -18.63
CA LEU A 83 28.54 -3.17 -20.10
C LEU A 83 30.01 -3.25 -20.53
N PRO A 84 30.40 -4.13 -21.48
CA PRO A 84 31.74 -4.15 -22.07
C PRO A 84 32.10 -2.83 -22.76
N GLN A 85 33.40 -2.57 -22.91
CA GLN A 85 33.92 -1.46 -23.72
C GLN A 85 33.35 -1.53 -25.15
N ASN A 86 32.99 -0.39 -25.75
CA ASN A 86 32.33 -0.25 -27.06
C ASN A 86 30.86 -0.67 -27.11
N SER A 87 30.17 -0.84 -25.98
CA SER A 87 28.73 -1.04 -25.94
C SER A 87 28.00 0.12 -25.24
N TRP A 88 26.78 0.41 -25.70
CA TRP A 88 25.92 1.36 -25.01
C TRP A 88 24.49 0.82 -24.92
N ALA A 89 23.75 1.26 -23.91
CA ALA A 89 22.39 0.82 -23.68
C ALA A 89 21.48 1.99 -23.28
N ILE A 90 20.23 1.92 -23.75
CA ILE A 90 19.16 2.80 -23.31
C ILE A 90 18.28 2.00 -22.35
N TYR A 91 18.22 2.44 -21.11
CA TYR A 91 17.41 1.81 -20.06
C TYR A 91 16.04 2.46 -19.96
N PRO A 92 15.04 1.75 -19.40
CA PRO A 92 13.77 2.32 -18.98
C PRO A 92 13.97 3.46 -17.98
N ILE A 93 12.88 4.26 -17.79
CA ILE A 93 12.88 5.38 -16.84
C ILE A 93 13.14 4.86 -15.42
N HIS A 94 12.55 3.71 -15.08
CA HIS A 94 12.72 3.03 -13.81
C HIS A 94 13.41 1.68 -14.03
N LYS A 95 14.61 1.53 -13.47
CA LYS A 95 15.47 0.35 -13.68
C LYS A 95 15.08 -0.81 -12.75
N ALA A 96 13.81 -1.12 -12.67
CA ALA A 96 13.29 -2.25 -11.91
C ALA A 96 12.11 -2.86 -12.65
N GLY A 97 12.13 -4.16 -12.90
CA GLY A 97 11.01 -4.93 -13.44
C GLY A 97 10.06 -5.40 -12.34
N ALA A 98 8.89 -5.91 -12.73
CA ALA A 98 7.91 -6.45 -11.77
C ALA A 98 8.41 -7.70 -11.04
N ASP A 99 9.32 -8.45 -11.66
CA ASP A 99 9.87 -9.72 -11.15
C ASP A 99 11.34 -9.58 -10.71
N THR A 100 11.93 -8.38 -10.82
CA THR A 100 13.30 -8.11 -10.39
C THR A 100 13.36 -8.15 -8.88
N ILE A 101 14.14 -9.09 -8.33
CA ILE A 101 14.36 -9.25 -6.89
C ILE A 101 15.65 -8.55 -6.54
N PHE A 102 15.58 -7.60 -5.62
CA PHE A 102 16.74 -6.89 -5.10
C PHE A 102 17.33 -7.64 -3.89
N SER A 103 18.64 -7.64 -3.79
CA SER A 103 19.36 -8.20 -2.65
C SER A 103 19.49 -7.17 -1.53
N ALA A 104 19.74 -7.65 -0.31
CA ALA A 104 20.04 -6.76 0.81
C ALA A 104 21.30 -5.91 0.56
N GLU A 105 22.23 -6.41 -0.26
CA GLU A 105 23.47 -5.69 -0.61
C GLU A 105 23.21 -4.47 -1.48
N ASP A 106 22.27 -4.56 -2.42
CA ASP A 106 21.90 -3.44 -3.30
C ASP A 106 21.34 -2.25 -2.51
N LEU A 107 20.74 -2.54 -1.36
CA LEU A 107 20.09 -1.55 -0.51
C LEU A 107 20.93 -1.06 0.68
N LYS A 108 22.11 -1.63 0.94
CA LYS A 108 23.00 -1.19 2.04
C LYS A 108 23.26 0.32 2.01
N LYS A 109 23.44 0.91 0.82
CA LYS A 109 23.64 2.37 0.65
C LYS A 109 22.45 3.24 1.07
N HIS A 110 21.27 2.64 1.22
CA HIS A 110 20.04 3.32 1.64
C HIS A 110 19.69 3.08 3.12
N CYS A 111 20.46 2.22 3.80
CA CYS A 111 20.28 1.97 5.22
C CYS A 111 20.68 3.19 6.05
N ARG A 112 20.04 3.32 7.20
CA ARG A 112 20.25 4.41 8.16
C ARG A 112 21.06 3.90 9.33
N ALA A 113 21.83 4.79 9.96
CA ALA A 113 22.35 4.51 11.29
C ALA A 113 21.23 4.68 12.31
N ILE A 114 21.13 3.75 13.23
CA ILE A 114 20.18 3.75 14.34
C ILE A 114 20.99 4.07 15.58
N LEU A 115 20.53 5.07 16.32
CA LEU A 115 21.02 5.41 17.63
C LEU A 115 19.92 5.16 18.62
N GLU A 116 20.10 4.19 19.49
CA GLU A 116 19.23 3.95 20.63
C GLU A 116 19.83 4.60 21.88
N VAL A 117 19.04 5.44 22.53
CA VAL A 117 19.37 6.07 23.81
C VAL A 117 18.53 5.39 24.88
N LYS A 118 19.20 4.61 25.71
CA LYS A 118 18.56 3.93 26.85
C LYS A 118 18.95 4.64 28.14
N PRO A 119 18.03 5.35 28.82
CA PRO A 119 18.29 5.87 30.15
C PRO A 119 18.63 4.74 31.12
N LEU A 120 19.59 4.95 31.99
CA LEU A 120 20.05 3.92 32.93
C LEU A 120 19.22 3.88 34.20
N TYR A 121 18.51 4.97 34.51
CA TYR A 121 17.71 5.08 35.74
C TYR A 121 16.29 5.54 35.44
N ASN A 122 15.34 4.88 36.08
CA ASN A 122 13.94 5.30 36.17
C ASN A 122 13.71 6.26 37.33
N SER A 123 14.74 6.53 38.14
CA SER A 123 14.62 7.34 39.33
C SER A 123 15.43 8.63 39.18
N ALA A 124 14.90 9.66 39.75
CA ALA A 124 15.59 10.92 39.94
C ALA A 124 15.76 11.16 41.43
N TYR A 125 16.90 11.70 41.83
CA TYR A 125 17.20 12.11 43.20
C TYR A 125 17.42 13.61 43.20
N ALA A 126 16.78 14.28 44.16
CA ALA A 126 17.01 15.71 44.41
C ALA A 126 17.11 15.98 45.87
N LYS A 127 17.97 16.92 46.24
CA LYS A 127 18.10 17.43 47.61
C LYS A 127 17.72 18.91 47.64
N PHE A 128 16.90 19.27 48.59
CA PHE A 128 16.34 20.62 48.77
C PHE A 128 16.67 21.18 50.14
N SER A 129 16.81 22.52 50.23
CA SER A 129 16.82 23.25 51.47
C SER A 129 15.38 23.28 52.07
N LEU A 130 15.26 23.74 53.30
CA LEU A 130 13.95 23.97 53.95
C LEU A 130 13.12 25.04 53.23
N ASP A 131 13.79 25.95 52.53
CA ASP A 131 13.15 27.03 51.73
C ASP A 131 12.78 26.59 50.29
N ASN A 132 12.78 25.28 50.00
CA ASN A 132 12.52 24.69 48.68
C ASN A 132 13.53 25.05 47.61
N GLU A 133 14.73 25.51 47.95
CA GLU A 133 15.80 25.69 46.97
C GLU A 133 16.46 24.37 46.67
N LEU A 134 16.64 24.06 45.36
CA LEU A 134 17.33 22.89 44.91
C LEU A 134 18.85 22.98 45.21
N ILE A 135 19.34 22.11 46.09
CA ILE A 135 20.77 22.01 46.44
C ILE A 135 21.51 21.14 45.43
N PHE A 136 20.93 20.00 45.06
CA PHE A 136 21.55 19.01 44.17
C PHE A 136 20.47 18.13 43.53
N ALA A 137 20.65 17.77 42.26
CA ALA A 137 19.82 16.82 41.56
C ALA A 137 20.62 15.92 40.64
N THR A 138 20.24 14.65 40.53
CA THR A 138 20.82 13.65 39.65
C THR A 138 19.79 12.65 39.15
N GLY A 139 20.06 11.96 38.05
CA GLY A 139 19.15 11.00 37.45
C GLY A 139 18.23 11.66 36.40
N ASN A 140 17.01 11.14 36.22
CA ASN A 140 16.06 11.67 35.24
C ASN A 140 15.35 12.96 35.77
N THR A 141 16.04 14.10 35.69
CA THR A 141 15.59 15.38 36.25
C THR A 141 14.33 15.95 35.58
N ASN A 142 13.97 15.49 34.36
CA ASN A 142 12.75 15.95 33.68
C ASN A 142 11.47 15.42 34.36
N ALA A 143 11.54 14.28 35.04
CA ALA A 143 10.45 13.80 35.88
C ALA A 143 10.25 14.66 37.12
N LEU A 144 11.34 15.27 37.63
CA LEU A 144 11.33 16.14 38.82
C LEU A 144 10.71 17.52 38.56
N SER A 145 10.89 18.09 37.36
CA SER A 145 10.56 19.50 37.11
C SER A 145 9.08 19.85 37.13
N LYS A 146 8.20 18.89 36.91
CA LYS A 146 6.73 19.09 36.91
C LYS A 146 6.07 18.85 38.29
N GLU A 147 6.64 17.97 39.10
CA GLU A 147 6.03 17.52 40.35
C GLU A 147 6.58 18.23 41.61
N LEU A 148 7.82 18.75 41.49
CA LEU A 148 8.48 19.48 42.61
C LEU A 148 7.81 20.80 43.00
N SER A 149 7.10 21.44 42.07
CA SER A 149 6.32 22.66 42.39
C SER A 149 5.04 22.41 43.19
N SER A 150 4.68 21.14 43.41
CA SER A 150 3.40 20.75 44.01
C SER A 150 3.52 20.00 45.35
N ILE A 151 4.72 19.79 45.91
CA ILE A 151 4.86 19.08 47.21
C ILE A 151 4.59 20.07 48.35
N PRO A 152 3.48 19.93 49.07
CA PRO A 152 3.19 20.85 50.17
C PRO A 152 4.12 20.57 51.36
N LEU A 153 4.82 21.61 51.82
CA LEU A 153 5.62 21.55 53.06
C LEU A 153 4.86 21.00 54.27
N GLU A 154 3.51 21.07 54.26
CA GLU A 154 2.62 20.50 55.26
C GLU A 154 2.78 18.98 55.47
N LYS A 155 3.10 18.23 54.39
CA LYS A 155 3.37 16.76 54.47
C LYS A 155 4.66 16.44 55.23
N PHE A 156 5.61 17.38 55.34
CA PHE A 156 6.79 17.27 56.18
C PHE A 156 6.53 17.43 57.66
N ALA A 157 5.49 18.19 58.05
CA ALA A 157 5.11 18.41 59.44
C ALA A 157 4.81 17.07 60.14
N ASP A 158 4.17 16.14 59.45
CA ASP A 158 3.83 14.82 59.99
C ASP A 158 5.08 13.95 60.23
N GLY A 159 6.07 14.01 59.35
CA GLY A 159 7.37 13.34 59.51
C GLY A 159 8.19 13.91 60.68
N ILE A 160 8.14 15.22 60.89
CA ILE A 160 8.79 15.91 62.02
C ILE A 160 8.09 15.55 63.33
N ALA A 161 6.77 15.52 63.36
CA ALA A 161 5.99 15.11 64.54
C ALA A 161 6.28 13.66 64.94
N ALA A 162 6.33 12.74 63.95
CA ALA A 162 6.62 11.31 64.17
C ALA A 162 8.02 11.08 64.76
N ARG A 163 9.01 11.89 64.43
CA ARG A 163 10.36 11.81 65.00
C ARG A 163 10.45 12.38 66.42
N LYS A 164 9.71 13.44 66.72
CA LYS A 164 9.62 13.98 68.09
C LYS A 164 9.04 12.98 69.05
N GLU A 165 8.23 12.04 68.58
CA GLU A 165 7.65 10.95 69.37
C GLU A 165 8.53 9.68 69.43
N ASN A 166 9.82 9.74 69.05
CA ASN A 166 10.74 8.61 68.95
C ASN A 166 10.30 7.46 68.00
N LYS A 167 9.42 7.73 67.07
CA LYS A 167 9.04 6.77 66.01
C LYS A 167 10.13 6.76 64.94
N ALA A 168 10.73 5.62 64.68
CA ALA A 168 11.98 5.45 63.97
C ALA A 168 11.98 5.74 62.46
N HIS A 169 10.91 6.13 61.82
CA HIS A 169 10.85 6.36 60.38
C HIS A 169 10.07 7.61 60.02
N SER A 170 10.77 8.59 59.50
CA SER A 170 10.23 9.84 58.97
C SER A 170 10.28 9.92 57.43
N SER A 171 10.21 8.81 56.77
CA SER A 171 10.07 8.79 55.30
C SER A 171 8.60 8.89 54.94
N ILE A 172 8.29 9.72 53.94
CA ILE A 172 6.96 9.87 53.40
C ILE A 172 7.00 9.24 52.00
N ILE A 173 6.10 8.30 51.75
CA ILE A 173 5.93 7.66 50.43
C ILE A 173 4.63 8.19 49.84
N ILE A 174 4.70 8.75 48.66
CA ILE A 174 3.57 9.22 47.85
C ILE A 174 3.51 8.35 46.59
N GLU A 175 2.46 7.56 46.48
CA GLU A 175 2.23 6.75 45.31
C GLU A 175 1.22 7.44 44.39
N ASN A 176 1.64 7.80 43.18
CA ASN A 176 0.80 8.28 42.12
C ASN A 176 0.73 7.22 41.03
N ASP A 177 -0.24 7.30 40.09
CA ASP A 177 -0.43 6.32 39.01
C ASP A 177 0.83 6.12 38.14
N ASN A 178 1.68 7.15 38.04
CA ASN A 178 2.85 7.15 37.17
C ASN A 178 4.20 7.08 37.87
N ALA A 179 4.26 7.38 39.18
CA ALA A 179 5.53 7.44 39.90
C ALA A 179 5.33 7.19 41.40
N THR A 180 6.34 6.62 42.04
CA THR A 180 6.44 6.49 43.47
C THR A 180 7.46 7.52 43.97
N GLU A 181 7.07 8.40 44.86
CA GLU A 181 7.88 9.44 45.48
C GLU A 181 8.26 9.04 46.89
N LEU A 182 9.54 9.02 47.20
CA LEU A 182 10.07 8.80 48.56
C LEU A 182 10.74 10.07 49.06
N ILE A 183 10.20 10.65 50.09
CA ILE A 183 10.71 11.89 50.69
C ILE A 183 11.46 11.53 51.97
N LEU A 184 12.73 11.88 52.07
CA LEU A 184 13.63 11.59 53.18
C LEU A 184 14.13 12.92 53.81
N PRO A 185 13.70 13.29 55.02
CA PRO A 185 14.26 14.44 55.72
C PRO A 185 15.71 14.11 56.19
N ALA A 186 16.64 15.05 56.03
CA ALA A 186 18.00 14.97 56.51
C ALA A 186 18.16 15.85 57.71
N TYR A 187 18.83 15.36 58.73
CA TYR A 187 19.02 16.01 60.04
C TYR A 187 20.50 16.11 60.38
N SER A 188 20.90 17.28 60.87
CA SER A 188 22.25 17.42 61.45
C SER A 188 22.34 16.65 62.80
N PRO A 189 23.55 16.17 63.15
CA PRO A 189 23.77 15.55 64.46
C PRO A 189 23.41 16.52 65.58
N ARG A 190 22.46 16.20 66.45
CA ARG A 190 21.87 16.98 67.53
C ARG A 190 20.69 17.91 67.17
N SER A 191 20.24 17.95 65.96
CA SER A 191 19.04 18.70 65.60
C SER A 191 17.76 17.83 65.73
N THR A 192 16.69 18.43 66.24
CA THR A 192 15.36 17.79 66.27
C THR A 192 14.51 18.19 65.06
N ALA A 193 14.94 19.16 64.28
CA ALA A 193 14.32 19.62 63.05
C ALA A 193 15.20 19.24 61.83
N PRO A 194 14.62 18.90 60.69
CA PRO A 194 15.40 18.63 59.48
C PRO A 194 16.08 19.92 58.98
N ASP A 195 17.27 19.80 58.44
CA ASP A 195 18.00 20.91 57.82
C ASP A 195 17.83 20.91 56.30
N SER A 196 17.51 19.77 55.74
CA SER A 196 17.24 19.60 54.32
C SER A 196 16.40 18.35 54.12
N TYR A 197 15.87 18.18 52.91
CA TYR A 197 15.18 16.96 52.56
C TYR A 197 15.62 16.46 51.19
N SER A 198 15.52 15.15 50.99
CA SER A 198 15.85 14.48 49.75
C SER A 198 14.60 13.82 49.18
N ILE A 199 14.38 13.97 47.87
CA ILE A 199 13.29 13.34 47.17
C ILE A 199 13.85 12.33 46.22
N ILE A 200 13.35 11.10 46.26
CA ILE A 200 13.62 10.07 45.27
C ILE A 200 12.33 9.80 44.51
N ILE A 201 12.28 10.09 43.24
CA ILE A 201 11.14 9.81 42.38
C ILE A 201 11.49 8.63 41.48
N THR A 202 10.70 7.57 41.54
CA THR A 202 10.84 6.39 40.70
C THR A 202 9.61 6.24 39.82
N GLN A 203 9.77 6.28 38.48
CA GLN A 203 8.68 6.08 37.56
C GLN A 203 8.24 4.60 37.56
N ASN A 204 6.95 4.33 37.62
CA ASN A 204 6.38 2.99 37.60
C ASN A 204 6.34 2.37 36.18
N SER A 205 6.65 3.16 35.13
CA SER A 205 6.71 2.70 33.75
C SER A 205 8.07 2.06 33.41
N PRO A 206 8.10 1.05 32.52
CA PRO A 206 9.38 0.50 32.05
C PRO A 206 10.20 1.58 31.33
N ILE A 207 11.53 1.48 31.41
CA ILE A 207 12.46 2.41 30.74
C ILE A 207 12.22 2.33 29.24
N ALA A 208 11.64 3.38 28.64
CA ALA A 208 11.51 3.49 27.20
C ALA A 208 12.83 3.96 26.60
N SER A 209 13.30 3.27 25.54
CA SER A 209 14.45 3.71 24.76
C SER A 209 13.98 4.69 23.67
N ASP A 210 14.72 5.77 23.51
CA ASP A 210 14.51 6.69 22.39
C ASP A 210 15.34 6.23 21.19
N ILE A 211 14.69 6.02 20.04
CA ILE A 211 15.34 5.53 18.82
C ILE A 211 15.40 6.65 17.78
N PHE A 212 16.60 6.96 17.32
CA PHE A 212 16.86 7.98 16.32
C PHE A 212 17.46 7.38 15.05
N PHE A 213 16.98 7.83 13.89
CA PHE A 213 17.42 7.35 12.58
C PHE A 213 18.18 8.44 11.83
N PHE A 214 19.41 8.15 11.42
CA PHE A 214 20.28 9.09 10.69
C PHE A 214 20.59 8.57 9.28
N LYS A 215 20.30 9.39 8.25
CA LYS A 215 20.73 9.11 6.88
C LYS A 215 22.21 9.42 6.73
N GLN A 216 22.91 8.67 5.90
CA GLN A 216 24.35 8.88 5.62
C GLN A 216 24.68 10.33 5.21
N SER A 217 23.80 11.00 4.44
CA SER A 217 23.98 12.37 3.97
C SER A 217 23.70 13.46 5.00
N LEU A 218 23.17 13.11 6.18
CA LEU A 218 22.68 14.08 7.19
C LEU A 218 23.40 13.92 8.55
N ILE A 219 24.56 13.27 8.59
CA ILE A 219 25.36 13.15 9.83
C ILE A 219 26.25 14.37 9.98
N ASP A 220 25.63 15.51 10.28
CA ASP A 220 26.30 16.74 10.66
C ASP A 220 25.98 17.10 12.10
N ALA A 221 26.94 17.77 12.76
CA ALA A 221 26.82 18.18 14.17
C ALA A 221 25.54 18.99 14.44
N GLN A 222 25.11 19.85 13.52
CA GLN A 222 23.91 20.66 13.67
C GLN A 222 22.60 19.84 13.68
N ASN A 223 22.53 18.77 12.87
CA ASN A 223 21.34 17.92 12.80
C ASN A 223 21.16 16.99 14.00
N ILE A 224 22.26 16.65 14.69
CA ILE A 224 22.21 15.81 15.89
C ILE A 224 21.82 16.65 17.11
N ILE A 225 22.39 17.86 17.23
CA ILE A 225 22.15 18.79 18.35
C ILE A 225 20.75 19.41 18.27
N SER A 226 20.17 19.58 17.08
CA SER A 226 18.86 20.19 16.91
C SER A 226 17.68 19.32 17.38
N LYS A 227 17.87 18.04 17.63
CA LYS A 227 16.84 17.19 18.24
C LYS A 227 16.79 17.43 19.75
N GLN A 228 15.75 18.11 20.20
CA GLN A 228 15.55 18.53 21.59
C GLN A 228 15.77 17.44 22.66
N ALA A 229 15.49 16.19 22.34
CA ALA A 229 15.74 15.05 23.23
C ALA A 229 17.25 14.78 23.49
N PHE A 230 18.13 15.28 22.64
CA PHE A 230 19.58 15.10 22.73
C PHE A 230 20.32 16.22 23.45
N SER A 231 19.77 17.43 23.41
CA SER A 231 20.46 18.63 23.91
C SER A 231 20.73 18.60 25.43
N GLN A 232 19.93 17.81 26.15
CA GLN A 232 20.09 17.68 27.62
C GLN A 232 21.17 16.68 28.04
N TYR A 233 21.64 15.81 27.12
CA TYR A 233 22.67 14.78 27.42
C TYR A 233 24.03 15.08 26.78
N LEU A 234 24.17 16.18 26.00
CA LEU A 234 25.33 16.43 25.16
C LEU A 234 26.19 17.61 25.62
N ASP A 235 27.29 17.28 26.24
CA ASP A 235 28.44 18.20 26.28
C ASP A 235 29.14 18.22 24.90
N LYS A 236 29.83 19.32 24.55
CA LYS A 236 30.49 19.50 23.23
C LYS A 236 31.44 18.37 22.83
N ASN A 237 32.10 17.73 23.79
CA ASN A 237 33.04 16.61 23.57
C ASN A 237 32.28 15.31 23.23
N SER A 238 31.16 15.05 23.89
CA SER A 238 30.33 13.85 23.64
C SER A 238 29.70 13.90 22.25
N SER A 239 29.33 15.08 21.76
CA SER A 239 28.75 15.27 20.42
C SER A 239 29.67 14.81 19.29
N LYS A 240 30.97 15.10 19.41
CA LYS A 240 31.96 14.68 18.40
C LYS A 240 32.14 13.17 18.38
N GLN A 241 32.21 12.54 19.55
CA GLN A 241 32.30 11.08 19.66
C GLN A 241 31.11 10.36 19.07
N ILE A 242 29.88 10.88 19.28
CA ILE A 242 28.65 10.32 18.72
C ILE A 242 28.64 10.45 17.21
N ILE A 243 29.08 11.58 16.65
CA ILE A 243 29.17 11.80 15.19
C ILE A 243 30.15 10.80 14.57
N ASP A 244 31.33 10.65 15.16
CA ASP A 244 32.34 9.73 14.67
C ASP A 244 31.86 8.26 14.78
N ALA A 245 31.20 7.91 15.87
CA ALA A 245 30.57 6.60 16.05
C ALA A 245 29.50 6.33 14.98
N LEU A 246 28.58 7.28 14.71
CA LEU A 246 27.57 7.14 13.66
C LEU A 246 28.19 6.99 12.27
N LYS A 247 29.26 7.75 11.95
CA LYS A 247 29.99 7.60 10.67
C LYS A 247 30.65 6.23 10.54
N GLN A 248 31.25 5.72 11.59
CA GLN A 248 31.86 4.39 11.59
C GLN A 248 30.81 3.28 11.47
N THR A 249 29.66 3.41 12.15
CA THR A 249 28.53 2.47 12.04
C THR A 249 28.00 2.38 10.61
N ILE A 250 27.87 3.50 9.89
CA ILE A 250 27.45 3.51 8.48
C ILE A 250 28.47 2.80 7.59
N ASN A 251 29.75 2.90 7.91
CA ASN A 251 30.81 2.19 7.18
C ASN A 251 30.87 0.69 7.52
N GLY A 252 29.96 0.19 8.36
CA GLY A 252 29.84 -1.22 8.71
C GLY A 252 30.74 -1.66 9.88
N HIS A 253 31.31 -0.71 10.60
CA HIS A 253 32.10 -1.03 11.80
C HIS A 253 31.21 -1.18 13.03
N TYR A 254 31.44 -2.23 13.81
CA TYR A 254 30.79 -2.38 15.12
C TYR A 254 31.37 -1.37 16.10
N ILE A 255 30.48 -0.61 16.74
CA ILE A 255 30.86 0.34 17.79
C ILE A 255 30.31 -0.17 19.12
N ALA A 256 31.19 -0.28 20.11
CA ALA A 256 30.75 -0.60 21.46
C ALA A 256 29.82 0.49 22.01
N PRO A 257 28.80 0.14 22.80
CA PRO A 257 27.93 1.12 23.41
C PRO A 257 28.68 2.16 24.22
N ILE A 258 28.34 3.42 24.06
CA ILE A 258 28.94 4.56 24.79
C ILE A 258 28.03 4.89 25.97
N THR A 259 28.60 5.01 27.15
CA THR A 259 27.87 5.48 28.35
C THR A 259 28.08 6.98 28.51
N ILE A 260 27.02 7.74 28.58
CA ILE A 260 27.08 9.17 28.91
C ILE A 260 27.04 9.32 30.41
N THR A 261 27.94 10.15 30.95
CA THR A 261 28.01 10.51 32.35
C THR A 261 27.62 11.98 32.54
N ASP A 262 27.01 12.30 33.67
CA ASP A 262 26.72 13.66 34.10
C ASP A 262 28.02 14.39 34.53
N SER A 263 27.90 15.71 34.83
CA SER A 263 28.99 16.57 35.33
C SER A 263 29.74 15.98 36.53
N ASP A 264 29.05 15.16 37.33
CA ASP A 264 29.59 14.47 38.51
C ASP A 264 30.13 13.07 38.23
N GLY A 265 30.25 12.67 36.94
CA GLY A 265 30.75 11.36 36.54
C GLY A 265 29.77 10.21 36.72
N ILE A 266 28.51 10.48 37.02
CA ILE A 266 27.46 9.45 37.18
C ILE A 266 26.92 9.03 35.82
N PRO A 267 26.88 7.73 35.50
CA PRO A 267 26.34 7.28 34.21
C PRO A 267 24.80 7.51 34.13
N VAL A 268 24.38 8.26 33.13
CA VAL A 268 22.95 8.67 32.94
C VAL A 268 22.25 7.89 31.85
N ALA A 269 22.91 7.65 30.74
CA ALA A 269 22.34 6.95 29.61
C ALA A 269 23.36 6.08 28.88
N LYS A 270 22.87 5.01 28.25
CA LYS A 270 23.66 4.13 27.38
C LYS A 270 23.22 4.35 25.94
N LEU A 271 24.18 4.64 25.07
CA LEU A 271 24.00 4.80 23.64
C LEU A 271 24.42 3.53 22.92
N SER A 272 23.52 2.96 22.14
CA SER A 272 23.80 1.84 21.25
C SER A 272 23.72 2.28 19.81
N PHE A 273 24.69 1.85 18.99
CA PHE A 273 24.82 2.21 17.59
C PHE A 273 24.63 0.97 16.74
N GLU A 274 23.64 0.98 15.87
CA GLU A 274 23.35 -0.14 14.98
C GLU A 274 23.10 0.36 13.55
N MET A 275 23.42 -0.48 12.57
CA MET A 275 23.04 -0.21 11.19
C MET A 275 21.68 -0.83 10.92
N GLU A 276 20.79 -0.09 10.26
CA GLU A 276 19.49 -0.59 9.84
C GLU A 276 19.69 -1.85 8.98
N SER A 277 19.14 -2.97 9.41
CA SER A 277 19.14 -4.19 8.62
C SER A 277 18.11 -4.11 7.51
N VAL A 278 18.44 -4.60 6.31
CA VAL A 278 17.48 -4.74 5.23
C VAL A 278 16.56 -5.91 5.55
N THR A 279 15.34 -5.60 5.93
CA THR A 279 14.26 -6.58 6.14
C THR A 279 13.16 -6.34 5.14
N TRP A 280 12.64 -7.39 4.55
CA TRP A 280 11.52 -7.29 3.60
C TRP A 280 10.17 -7.34 4.31
N PRO A 281 9.22 -6.50 3.93
CA PRO A 281 9.25 -5.44 2.90
C PRO A 281 10.07 -4.22 3.34
N PHE A 282 10.84 -3.62 2.39
CA PHE A 282 11.69 -2.49 2.69
C PHE A 282 11.05 -1.17 2.26
N ARG A 283 11.23 -0.13 3.08
CA ARG A 283 10.61 1.19 2.92
C ARG A 283 10.98 1.90 1.61
N PRO A 284 10.19 2.90 1.20
CA PRO A 284 10.55 3.79 0.09
C PRO A 284 11.91 4.46 0.28
N VAL A 285 12.73 4.43 -0.78
CA VAL A 285 14.08 5.02 -0.82
C VAL A 285 14.33 5.73 -2.15
N SER A 286 15.43 6.49 -2.23
CA SER A 286 15.83 7.12 -3.49
C SER A 286 16.07 6.07 -4.56
N GLY A 287 15.49 6.27 -5.75
CA GLY A 287 15.47 5.28 -6.84
C GLY A 287 14.30 4.30 -6.80
N HIS A 288 13.68 4.07 -5.63
CA HIS A 288 12.52 3.19 -5.45
C HIS A 288 11.45 3.89 -4.60
N PRO A 289 10.70 4.83 -5.21
CA PRO A 289 9.84 5.76 -4.46
C PRO A 289 8.66 5.08 -3.77
N PHE A 290 8.23 3.89 -4.22
CA PHE A 290 7.12 3.13 -3.63
C PHE A 290 7.60 1.99 -2.72
N GLY A 291 8.92 1.84 -2.52
CA GLY A 291 9.49 0.80 -1.70
C GLY A 291 9.42 -0.59 -2.33
N PHE A 292 9.61 -1.60 -1.49
CA PHE A 292 9.71 -3.00 -1.90
C PHE A 292 8.64 -3.86 -1.23
N ASP A 293 8.27 -4.95 -1.90
CA ASP A 293 7.36 -5.96 -1.38
C ASP A 293 8.09 -6.99 -0.49
N ALA A 294 7.34 -7.95 0.06
CA ALA A 294 7.89 -8.99 0.95
C ALA A 294 8.90 -9.93 0.27
N ALA A 295 8.94 -9.96 -1.06
CA ALA A 295 9.90 -10.74 -1.84
C ALA A 295 11.09 -9.90 -2.34
N GLY A 296 11.21 -8.62 -1.95
CA GLY A 296 12.27 -7.73 -2.41
C GLY A 296 12.04 -7.17 -3.82
N ARG A 297 10.81 -7.17 -4.32
CA ARG A 297 10.46 -6.65 -5.64
C ARG A 297 9.96 -5.21 -5.54
N ASP A 298 10.24 -4.40 -6.55
CA ASP A 298 9.84 -3.00 -6.59
C ASP A 298 8.31 -2.82 -6.72
N VAL A 299 7.72 -2.07 -5.79
CA VAL A 299 6.27 -1.86 -5.73
C VAL A 299 5.76 -0.98 -6.88
N LEU A 300 6.52 0.05 -7.33
CA LEU A 300 6.13 0.90 -8.46
C LEU A 300 6.01 0.07 -9.74
N ALA A 301 7.02 -0.76 -10.03
CA ALA A 301 6.99 -1.66 -11.18
C ALA A 301 5.79 -2.59 -11.09
N ARG A 302 5.54 -3.21 -9.93
CA ARG A 302 4.39 -4.11 -9.73
C ARG A 302 3.03 -3.41 -9.89
N ILE A 303 2.92 -2.12 -9.55
CA ILE A 303 1.69 -1.35 -9.77
C ILE A 303 1.46 -1.10 -11.26
N VAL A 304 2.50 -0.74 -12.01
CA VAL A 304 2.38 -0.50 -13.46
C VAL A 304 2.02 -1.79 -14.22
N TYR A 305 2.70 -2.89 -13.94
CA TYR A 305 2.38 -4.20 -14.52
C TYR A 305 1.04 -4.73 -14.05
N GLY A 306 0.70 -4.54 -12.77
CA GLY A 306 -0.60 -4.90 -12.21
C GLY A 306 -1.77 -4.17 -12.85
N MET A 307 -1.58 -2.92 -13.28
CA MET A 307 -2.57 -2.17 -14.06
C MET A 307 -2.88 -2.86 -15.39
N ARG A 308 -1.85 -3.30 -16.13
CA ARG A 308 -2.03 -4.07 -17.37
C ARG A 308 -2.83 -5.34 -17.11
N THR A 309 -2.44 -6.11 -16.10
CA THR A 309 -3.11 -7.36 -15.73
C THR A 309 -4.58 -7.11 -15.37
N ALA A 310 -4.87 -6.15 -14.50
CA ALA A 310 -6.21 -5.87 -14.01
C ALA A 310 -7.15 -5.35 -15.12
N LEU A 311 -6.68 -4.40 -15.94
CA LEU A 311 -7.50 -3.84 -17.03
C LEU A 311 -7.68 -4.85 -18.16
N THR A 312 -6.66 -5.62 -18.54
CA THR A 312 -6.79 -6.67 -19.55
C THR A 312 -7.79 -7.73 -19.09
N PHE A 313 -7.66 -8.19 -17.84
CA PHE A 313 -8.61 -9.14 -17.25
C PHE A 313 -10.03 -8.58 -17.28
N GLY A 314 -10.23 -7.35 -16.82
CA GLY A 314 -11.54 -6.72 -16.77
C GLY A 314 -12.18 -6.57 -18.16
N ILE A 315 -11.43 -6.09 -19.15
CA ILE A 315 -11.92 -5.90 -20.53
C ILE A 315 -12.30 -7.24 -21.15
N VAL A 316 -11.42 -8.26 -21.08
CA VAL A 316 -11.68 -9.58 -21.67
C VAL A 316 -12.84 -10.28 -20.96
N LEU A 317 -12.90 -10.17 -19.63
CA LEU A 317 -14.01 -10.73 -18.86
C LEU A 317 -15.35 -10.10 -19.24
N VAL A 318 -15.42 -8.76 -19.33
CA VAL A 318 -16.66 -8.06 -19.71
C VAL A 318 -17.10 -8.45 -21.12
N ILE A 319 -16.17 -8.54 -22.07
CA ILE A 319 -16.49 -9.01 -23.43
C ILE A 319 -17.04 -10.44 -23.40
N ALA A 320 -16.38 -11.35 -22.69
CA ALA A 320 -16.78 -12.76 -22.59
C ALA A 320 -18.15 -12.93 -21.91
N THR A 321 -18.36 -12.27 -20.77
CA THR A 321 -19.64 -12.35 -20.04
C THR A 321 -20.79 -11.71 -20.79
N MET A 322 -20.53 -10.60 -21.48
CA MET A 322 -21.53 -9.99 -22.35
C MET A 322 -21.89 -10.88 -23.54
N PHE A 323 -20.90 -11.46 -24.19
CA PHE A 323 -21.16 -12.37 -25.32
C PHE A 323 -22.03 -13.56 -24.90
N LEU A 324 -21.66 -14.24 -23.82
CA LEU A 324 -22.44 -15.37 -23.27
C LEU A 324 -23.83 -14.94 -22.81
N GLY A 325 -23.90 -13.82 -22.08
CA GLY A 325 -25.16 -13.30 -21.55
C GLY A 325 -26.13 -12.81 -22.63
N ILE A 326 -25.61 -12.17 -23.69
CA ILE A 326 -26.43 -11.74 -24.83
C ILE A 326 -27.05 -12.95 -25.53
N ILE A 327 -26.27 -14.00 -25.83
CA ILE A 327 -26.77 -15.19 -26.49
C ILE A 327 -27.85 -15.88 -25.65
N ALA A 328 -27.53 -16.17 -24.38
CA ALA A 328 -28.46 -16.85 -23.48
C ALA A 328 -29.73 -16.04 -23.23
N GLY A 329 -29.61 -14.73 -22.94
CA GLY A 329 -30.73 -13.85 -22.68
C GLY A 329 -31.59 -13.62 -23.92
N ALA A 330 -30.99 -13.48 -25.11
CA ALA A 330 -31.71 -13.34 -26.37
C ALA A 330 -32.54 -14.60 -26.68
N ILE A 331 -31.99 -15.79 -26.49
CA ILE A 331 -32.71 -17.06 -26.70
C ILE A 331 -33.90 -17.16 -25.73
N GLN A 332 -33.68 -16.97 -24.45
CA GLN A 332 -34.72 -17.03 -23.42
C GLN A 332 -35.82 -15.99 -23.66
N GLY A 333 -35.45 -14.73 -23.91
CA GLY A 333 -36.39 -13.63 -24.09
C GLY A 333 -37.17 -13.69 -25.40
N TYR A 334 -36.56 -14.16 -26.50
CA TYR A 334 -37.24 -14.26 -27.79
C TYR A 334 -38.23 -15.42 -27.84
N PHE A 335 -37.81 -16.62 -27.49
CA PHE A 335 -38.68 -17.82 -27.58
C PHE A 335 -39.71 -17.84 -26.45
N ALA A 336 -39.38 -17.34 -25.25
CA ALA A 336 -40.23 -17.35 -24.07
C ALA A 336 -40.83 -18.75 -23.74
N GLY A 337 -41.92 -18.80 -22.98
CA GLY A 337 -42.60 -20.08 -22.64
C GLY A 337 -41.66 -21.09 -22.00
N TRP A 338 -41.64 -22.32 -22.52
CA TRP A 338 -40.84 -23.40 -21.98
C TRP A 338 -39.30 -23.12 -22.04
N VAL A 339 -38.84 -22.50 -23.11
CA VAL A 339 -37.40 -22.15 -23.26
C VAL A 339 -36.98 -21.21 -22.17
N ASP A 340 -37.80 -20.24 -21.86
CA ASP A 340 -37.55 -19.26 -20.82
C ASP A 340 -37.60 -19.89 -19.42
N ILE A 341 -38.63 -20.66 -19.12
CA ILE A 341 -38.78 -21.33 -17.82
C ILE A 341 -37.64 -22.28 -17.58
N THR A 342 -37.28 -23.10 -18.55
CA THR A 342 -36.12 -24.05 -18.42
C THR A 342 -34.80 -23.27 -18.25
N GLY A 343 -34.61 -22.21 -19.06
CA GLY A 343 -33.42 -21.36 -18.96
C GLY A 343 -33.30 -20.70 -17.58
N GLN A 344 -34.41 -20.23 -17.00
CA GLN A 344 -34.40 -19.66 -15.64
C GLN A 344 -34.04 -20.74 -14.58
N ARG A 345 -34.60 -21.95 -14.68
CA ARG A 345 -34.26 -23.03 -13.76
C ARG A 345 -32.77 -23.42 -13.83
N LEU A 346 -32.24 -23.47 -15.05
CA LEU A 346 -30.81 -23.70 -15.24
C LEU A 346 -29.94 -22.59 -14.63
N THR A 347 -30.31 -21.33 -14.82
CA THR A 347 -29.55 -20.20 -14.21
C THR A 347 -29.68 -20.18 -12.69
N GLU A 348 -30.82 -20.55 -12.10
CA GLU A 348 -31.00 -20.67 -10.65
C GLU A 348 -30.08 -21.76 -10.07
N ILE A 349 -30.06 -22.95 -10.68
CA ILE A 349 -29.13 -24.04 -10.27
C ILE A 349 -27.69 -23.59 -10.40
N TRP A 350 -27.35 -22.90 -11.50
CA TRP A 350 -26.00 -22.39 -11.74
C TRP A 350 -25.54 -21.38 -10.69
N CYS A 351 -26.42 -20.45 -10.32
CA CYS A 351 -26.13 -19.45 -9.28
C CYS A 351 -26.07 -20.04 -7.86
N ALA A 352 -26.67 -21.21 -7.63
CA ALA A 352 -26.56 -21.91 -6.34
C ALA A 352 -25.18 -22.53 -6.11
N LEU A 353 -24.37 -22.67 -7.15
CA LEU A 353 -23.01 -23.20 -7.02
C LEU A 353 -22.11 -22.18 -6.30
N PRO A 354 -21.37 -22.57 -5.27
CA PRO A 354 -20.52 -21.67 -4.52
C PRO A 354 -19.25 -21.34 -5.31
N PHE A 355 -19.28 -20.25 -6.07
CA PHE A 355 -18.24 -19.80 -7.00
C PHE A 355 -16.81 -19.79 -6.41
N ILE A 356 -16.65 -19.25 -5.20
CA ILE A 356 -15.34 -19.14 -4.55
C ILE A 356 -14.73 -20.53 -4.31
N TYR A 357 -15.54 -21.50 -3.84
CA TYR A 357 -15.06 -22.87 -3.61
C TYR A 357 -14.61 -23.55 -4.90
N ILE A 358 -15.32 -23.28 -6.00
CA ILE A 358 -14.96 -23.85 -7.30
C ILE A 358 -13.64 -23.29 -7.80
N ILE A 359 -13.41 -21.99 -7.67
CA ILE A 359 -12.12 -21.35 -8.02
C ILE A 359 -10.98 -21.91 -7.17
N ILE A 360 -11.19 -22.05 -5.85
CA ILE A 360 -10.19 -22.64 -4.95
C ILE A 360 -9.84 -24.06 -5.37
N LEU A 361 -10.87 -24.89 -5.62
CA LEU A 361 -10.68 -26.27 -6.03
C LEU A 361 -9.91 -26.37 -7.36
N LEU A 362 -10.34 -25.64 -8.38
CA LEU A 362 -9.71 -25.66 -9.70
C LEU A 362 -8.31 -25.05 -9.66
N GLY A 363 -8.10 -23.96 -8.92
CA GLY A 363 -6.80 -23.35 -8.75
C GLY A 363 -5.77 -24.25 -8.07
N ASN A 364 -6.21 -25.07 -7.10
CA ASN A 364 -5.34 -26.02 -6.41
C ASN A 364 -5.05 -27.28 -7.24
N THR A 365 -5.99 -27.71 -8.10
CA THR A 365 -5.83 -28.94 -8.91
C THR A 365 -5.14 -28.68 -10.25
N LEU A 366 -5.49 -27.59 -10.94
CA LEU A 366 -4.99 -27.25 -12.28
C LEU A 366 -3.87 -26.20 -12.27
N GLY A 367 -3.58 -25.63 -11.10
CA GLY A 367 -2.67 -24.50 -10.95
C GLY A 367 -3.35 -23.16 -11.25
N ARG A 368 -2.87 -22.13 -10.56
CA ARG A 368 -3.38 -20.75 -10.73
C ARG A 368 -2.83 -20.15 -12.02
N SER A 369 -3.71 -19.65 -12.88
CA SER A 369 -3.33 -18.96 -14.12
C SER A 369 -4.36 -17.90 -14.51
N PHE A 370 -3.92 -16.91 -15.29
CA PHE A 370 -4.79 -15.87 -15.85
C PHE A 370 -5.97 -16.48 -16.64
N GLY A 371 -5.66 -17.46 -17.50
CA GLY A 371 -6.69 -18.12 -18.33
C GLY A 371 -7.73 -18.88 -17.53
N LEU A 372 -7.31 -19.64 -16.50
CA LEU A 372 -8.22 -20.37 -15.63
C LEU A 372 -9.17 -19.43 -14.88
N LEU A 373 -8.63 -18.34 -14.30
CA LEU A 373 -9.44 -17.34 -13.62
C LEU A 373 -10.44 -16.70 -14.55
N LEU A 374 -10.00 -16.25 -15.72
CA LEU A 374 -10.86 -15.64 -16.72
C LEU A 374 -11.99 -16.57 -17.14
N PHE A 375 -11.67 -17.85 -17.40
CA PHE A 375 -12.65 -18.87 -17.76
C PHE A 375 -13.68 -19.10 -16.65
N CYS A 376 -13.22 -19.30 -15.41
CA CYS A 376 -14.11 -19.47 -14.26
C CYS A 376 -15.03 -18.26 -14.07
N TYR A 377 -14.48 -17.04 -14.11
CA TYR A 377 -15.28 -15.85 -13.98
C TYR A 377 -16.29 -15.69 -15.14
N ALA A 378 -15.88 -15.91 -16.38
CA ALA A 378 -16.75 -15.79 -17.54
C ALA A 378 -17.95 -16.75 -17.46
N ILE A 379 -17.72 -17.98 -17.06
CA ILE A 379 -18.75 -19.02 -16.93
C ILE A 379 -19.77 -18.69 -15.83
N PHE A 380 -19.36 -18.01 -14.75
CA PHE A 380 -20.27 -17.71 -13.65
C PHE A 380 -20.92 -16.31 -13.76
N ASN A 381 -20.27 -15.32 -14.34
CA ASN A 381 -20.74 -13.92 -14.31
C ASN A 381 -21.61 -13.51 -15.53
N TRP A 382 -21.91 -14.40 -16.46
CA TRP A 382 -22.77 -14.11 -17.62
C TRP A 382 -24.26 -13.99 -17.25
N VAL A 383 -24.69 -14.59 -16.12
CA VAL A 383 -26.10 -14.71 -15.73
C VAL A 383 -26.78 -13.36 -15.55
N GLY A 384 -26.08 -12.40 -14.90
CA GLY A 384 -26.62 -11.04 -14.73
C GLY A 384 -26.88 -10.34 -16.07
N THR A 385 -25.97 -10.47 -17.03
CA THR A 385 -26.16 -9.94 -18.39
C THR A 385 -27.30 -10.65 -19.10
N ALA A 386 -27.40 -11.98 -18.96
CA ALA A 386 -28.48 -12.77 -19.58
C ALA A 386 -29.85 -12.37 -19.05
N ALA A 387 -29.98 -12.19 -17.74
CA ALA A 387 -31.25 -11.75 -17.13
C ALA A 387 -31.70 -10.38 -17.66
N TYR A 388 -30.74 -9.45 -17.81
CA TYR A 388 -31.03 -8.12 -18.36
C TYR A 388 -31.46 -8.17 -19.84
N VAL A 389 -30.69 -8.87 -20.67
CA VAL A 389 -30.98 -9.03 -22.11
C VAL A 389 -32.31 -9.76 -22.32
N ARG A 390 -32.56 -10.79 -21.51
CA ARG A 390 -33.87 -11.50 -21.50
C ARG A 390 -35.04 -10.53 -21.27
N ALA A 391 -34.94 -9.68 -20.25
CA ALA A 391 -36.00 -8.72 -19.95
C ALA A 391 -36.25 -7.75 -21.13
N GLU A 392 -35.17 -7.23 -21.75
CA GLU A 392 -35.27 -6.37 -22.91
C GLU A 392 -35.85 -7.10 -24.14
N PHE A 393 -35.48 -8.35 -24.38
CA PHE A 393 -36.05 -9.14 -25.48
C PHE A 393 -37.51 -9.44 -25.25
N LEU A 394 -37.95 -9.77 -24.04
CA LEU A 394 -39.39 -9.95 -23.69
C LEU A 394 -40.17 -8.66 -23.95
N ARG A 395 -39.61 -7.51 -23.62
CA ARG A 395 -40.22 -6.19 -23.85
C ARG A 395 -40.32 -5.85 -25.33
N LEU A 396 -39.26 -6.13 -26.11
CA LEU A 396 -39.17 -5.71 -27.52
C LEU A 396 -39.85 -6.67 -28.50
N ARG A 397 -39.94 -7.98 -28.17
CA ARG A 397 -40.52 -8.98 -29.09
C ARG A 397 -41.99 -8.75 -29.50
N GLY A 398 -42.76 -8.04 -28.68
CA GLY A 398 -44.15 -7.67 -28.95
C GLY A 398 -44.30 -6.29 -29.57
N ARG A 399 -43.23 -5.69 -30.12
CA ARG A 399 -43.31 -4.38 -30.76
C ARG A 399 -43.64 -4.50 -32.26
N GLU A 400 -44.35 -3.52 -32.80
CA GLU A 400 -44.81 -3.45 -34.18
C GLU A 400 -43.74 -3.71 -35.25
N PHE A 401 -42.50 -3.22 -35.01
CA PHE A 401 -41.38 -3.46 -35.93
C PHE A 401 -40.97 -4.92 -36.00
N VAL A 402 -41.15 -5.69 -34.93
CA VAL A 402 -40.88 -7.14 -34.89
C VAL A 402 -41.96 -7.90 -35.63
N ASP A 403 -43.23 -7.49 -35.46
CA ASP A 403 -44.33 -8.11 -36.16
C ASP A 403 -44.26 -7.82 -37.66
N ALA A 404 -43.94 -6.59 -38.08
CA ALA A 404 -43.66 -6.26 -39.47
C ALA A 404 -42.54 -7.13 -40.06
N ALA A 405 -41.45 -7.39 -39.32
CA ALA A 405 -40.39 -8.27 -39.76
C ALA A 405 -40.84 -9.75 -39.90
N ARG A 406 -41.74 -10.22 -39.03
CA ARG A 406 -42.39 -11.54 -39.14
C ARG A 406 -43.27 -11.66 -40.37
N CYS A 407 -44.09 -10.63 -40.64
CA CYS A 407 -44.94 -10.60 -41.82
C CYS A 407 -44.12 -10.58 -43.13
N GLN A 408 -42.92 -10.03 -43.12
CA GLN A 408 -41.96 -10.10 -44.24
C GLN A 408 -41.30 -11.45 -44.41
N GLY A 409 -41.60 -12.44 -43.55
CA GLY A 409 -41.00 -13.80 -43.62
C GLY A 409 -39.55 -13.91 -43.21
N LEU A 410 -39.02 -12.93 -42.44
CA LEU A 410 -37.65 -12.99 -41.98
C LEU A 410 -37.41 -14.14 -41.01
N SER A 411 -36.22 -14.78 -41.06
CA SER A 411 -35.85 -15.86 -40.15
C SER A 411 -35.74 -15.39 -38.71
N LYS A 412 -36.07 -16.26 -37.74
CA LYS A 412 -36.03 -15.95 -36.30
C LYS A 412 -34.68 -15.40 -35.85
N THR A 413 -33.57 -15.98 -36.30
CA THR A 413 -32.18 -15.52 -36.01
C THR A 413 -31.95 -14.11 -36.53
N ARG A 414 -32.44 -13.79 -37.74
CA ARG A 414 -32.31 -12.44 -38.30
C ARG A 414 -33.14 -11.41 -37.51
N ILE A 415 -34.35 -11.79 -37.11
CA ILE A 415 -35.18 -10.93 -36.23
C ILE A 415 -34.49 -10.68 -34.91
N MET A 416 -33.92 -11.72 -34.25
CA MET A 416 -33.27 -11.59 -32.97
C MET A 416 -32.03 -10.67 -33.06
N PHE A 417 -31.10 -10.97 -33.96
CA PHE A 417 -29.80 -10.31 -33.97
C PHE A 417 -29.74 -9.02 -34.79
N CYS A 418 -30.59 -8.85 -35.83
CA CYS A 418 -30.58 -7.66 -36.65
C CYS A 418 -31.65 -6.63 -36.29
N HIS A 419 -32.79 -7.05 -35.68
CA HIS A 419 -33.89 -6.15 -35.37
C HIS A 419 -34.08 -5.89 -33.88
N ILE A 420 -34.00 -6.94 -33.02
CA ILE A 420 -34.22 -6.78 -31.58
C ILE A 420 -32.92 -6.39 -30.86
N LEU A 421 -31.83 -7.11 -31.07
CA LEU A 421 -30.58 -6.91 -30.36
C LEU A 421 -30.02 -5.47 -30.44
N PRO A 422 -29.99 -4.79 -31.60
CA PRO A 422 -29.47 -3.42 -31.66
C PRO A 422 -30.22 -2.43 -30.76
N ASN A 423 -31.53 -2.65 -30.56
CA ASN A 423 -32.37 -1.84 -29.67
C ASN A 423 -32.18 -2.25 -28.19
N ALA A 424 -31.96 -3.53 -27.91
CA ALA A 424 -31.72 -4.06 -26.59
C ALA A 424 -30.28 -3.72 -26.07
N LEU A 425 -29.30 -3.47 -26.96
CA LEU A 425 -27.94 -3.13 -26.57
C LEU A 425 -27.81 -1.72 -26.00
N THR A 426 -28.68 -0.77 -26.35
CA THR A 426 -28.56 0.63 -25.91
C THR A 426 -28.45 0.77 -24.38
N PRO A 427 -29.35 0.18 -23.56
CA PRO A 427 -29.18 0.22 -22.11
C PRO A 427 -28.01 -0.65 -21.63
N LEU A 428 -27.70 -1.76 -22.32
CA LEU A 428 -26.59 -2.65 -21.95
C LEU A 428 -25.23 -1.96 -22.05
N ILE A 429 -25.05 -1.09 -23.03
CA ILE A 429 -23.82 -0.29 -23.21
C ILE A 429 -23.56 0.60 -21.99
N THR A 430 -24.60 1.11 -21.33
CA THR A 430 -24.43 1.94 -20.12
C THR A 430 -23.90 1.15 -18.93
N LEU A 431 -24.05 -0.17 -18.93
CA LEU A 431 -23.57 -1.06 -17.87
C LEU A 431 -22.10 -1.49 -18.06
N LEU A 432 -21.53 -1.35 -19.26
CA LEU A 432 -20.17 -1.78 -19.59
C LEU A 432 -19.10 -1.24 -18.63
N PRO A 433 -19.03 0.08 -18.36
CA PRO A 433 -18.00 0.61 -17.46
C PRO A 433 -18.15 0.11 -16.03
N PHE A 434 -19.38 -0.06 -15.55
CA PHE A 434 -19.64 -0.61 -14.21
C PHE A 434 -19.26 -2.10 -14.14
N ALA A 435 -19.50 -2.86 -15.19
CA ALA A 435 -19.05 -4.25 -15.28
C ALA A 435 -17.52 -4.34 -15.27
N LEU A 436 -16.81 -3.42 -15.95
CA LEU A 436 -15.35 -3.33 -15.90
C LEU A 436 -14.84 -3.04 -14.48
N VAL A 437 -15.45 -2.09 -13.79
CA VAL A 437 -15.14 -1.77 -12.38
C VAL A 437 -15.34 -3.01 -11.51
N GLY A 438 -16.46 -3.70 -11.65
CA GLY A 438 -16.76 -4.94 -10.94
C GLY A 438 -15.74 -6.05 -11.22
N ALA A 439 -15.34 -6.23 -12.47
CA ALA A 439 -14.35 -7.23 -12.88
C ALA A 439 -12.96 -6.97 -12.28
N VAL A 440 -12.48 -5.72 -12.32
CA VAL A 440 -11.21 -5.31 -11.70
C VAL A 440 -11.24 -5.51 -10.18
N GLY A 441 -12.34 -5.10 -9.53
CA GLY A 441 -12.52 -5.28 -8.09
C GLY A 441 -12.57 -6.76 -7.68
N SER A 442 -13.24 -7.59 -8.48
CA SER A 442 -13.32 -9.04 -8.22
C SER A 442 -11.96 -9.73 -8.35
N LEU A 443 -11.14 -9.37 -9.35
CA LEU A 443 -9.78 -9.89 -9.47
C LEU A 443 -8.94 -9.49 -8.26
N ALA A 444 -8.97 -8.20 -7.90
CA ALA A 444 -8.22 -7.70 -6.75
C ALA A 444 -8.65 -8.39 -5.43
N MET A 445 -9.94 -8.67 -5.25
CA MET A 445 -10.47 -9.40 -4.10
C MET A 445 -9.94 -10.85 -4.03
N LEU A 446 -9.95 -11.59 -5.16
CA LEU A 446 -9.43 -12.95 -5.18
C LEU A 446 -7.92 -13.00 -4.94
N ASP A 447 -7.17 -12.07 -5.53
CA ASP A 447 -5.73 -11.95 -5.32
C ASP A 447 -5.43 -11.62 -3.85
N TYR A 448 -6.23 -10.75 -3.23
CA TYR A 448 -6.12 -10.41 -1.81
C TYR A 448 -6.40 -11.61 -0.89
N LEU A 449 -7.32 -12.48 -1.27
CA LEU A 449 -7.62 -13.72 -0.56
C LEU A 449 -6.60 -14.84 -0.84
N GLY A 450 -5.64 -14.62 -1.76
CA GLY A 450 -4.61 -15.61 -2.13
C GLY A 450 -5.08 -16.69 -3.11
N PHE A 451 -6.25 -16.52 -3.73
CA PHE A 451 -6.82 -17.49 -4.69
C PHE A 451 -6.85 -16.97 -6.13
N GLY A 452 -6.26 -15.81 -6.37
CA GLY A 452 -6.23 -15.17 -7.67
C GLY A 452 -5.09 -15.62 -8.58
N MET A 453 -4.29 -14.65 -9.03
CA MET A 453 -3.15 -14.86 -9.90
C MET A 453 -2.02 -15.65 -9.21
N PRO A 454 -1.11 -16.32 -9.94
CA PRO A 454 0.09 -16.88 -9.36
C PRO A 454 0.98 -15.80 -8.74
N ASP A 455 1.78 -16.16 -7.72
CA ASP A 455 2.59 -15.22 -6.92
C ASP A 455 3.67 -14.49 -7.76
N THR A 456 4.02 -15.05 -8.92
CA THR A 456 4.91 -14.41 -9.90
C THR A 456 4.24 -13.25 -10.64
N ALA A 457 2.92 -13.28 -10.80
CA ALA A 457 2.21 -12.22 -11.52
C ALA A 457 2.16 -10.93 -10.68
N ALA A 458 2.30 -9.79 -11.38
CA ALA A 458 2.08 -8.50 -10.76
C ALA A 458 0.58 -8.27 -10.57
N SER A 459 0.14 -8.13 -9.32
CA SER A 459 -1.24 -7.88 -8.93
C SER A 459 -1.33 -6.91 -7.77
N TRP A 460 -2.33 -6.04 -7.81
CA TRP A 460 -2.61 -5.09 -6.72
C TRP A 460 -3.18 -5.79 -5.49
N GLY A 461 -4.02 -6.81 -5.68
CA GLY A 461 -4.57 -7.61 -4.58
C GLY A 461 -3.50 -8.39 -3.84
N ALA A 462 -2.49 -8.93 -4.55
CA ALA A 462 -1.37 -9.62 -3.93
C ALA A 462 -0.48 -8.69 -3.07
N LEU A 463 -0.31 -7.42 -3.46
CA LEU A 463 0.38 -6.42 -2.63
C LEU A 463 -0.42 -6.12 -1.35
N LEU A 464 -1.74 -5.97 -1.47
CA LEU A 464 -2.63 -5.76 -0.32
C LEU A 464 -2.67 -6.98 0.61
N GLN A 465 -2.57 -8.20 0.08
CA GLN A 465 -2.44 -9.42 0.88
C GLN A 465 -1.18 -9.40 1.74
N GLN A 466 -0.04 -9.05 1.15
CA GLN A 466 1.22 -8.92 1.90
C GLN A 466 1.13 -7.89 3.02
N ALA A 467 0.40 -6.78 2.82
CA ALA A 467 0.21 -5.75 3.82
C ALA A 467 -0.48 -6.23 5.11
N GLN A 468 -1.25 -7.32 5.07
CA GLN A 468 -1.84 -7.92 6.28
C GLN A 468 -0.77 -8.49 7.21
N ALA A 469 0.25 -9.13 6.64
CA ALA A 469 1.35 -9.71 7.41
C ALA A 469 2.33 -8.63 7.91
N PHE A 470 2.47 -7.52 7.17
CA PHE A 470 3.47 -6.48 7.43
C PHE A 470 2.81 -5.12 7.69
N ARG A 471 2.19 -4.96 8.86
CA ARG A 471 1.42 -3.75 9.22
C ARG A 471 2.22 -2.44 9.18
N ASN A 472 3.53 -2.50 9.37
CA ASN A 472 4.42 -1.34 9.32
C ASN A 472 4.71 -0.87 7.88
N ALA A 473 4.40 -1.71 6.86
CA ALA A 473 4.62 -1.42 5.46
C ALA A 473 3.42 -0.68 4.84
N TRP A 474 3.15 0.54 5.30
CA TRP A 474 2.03 1.38 4.86
C TRP A 474 1.97 1.59 3.35
N TRP A 475 3.11 1.55 2.65
CA TRP A 475 3.21 1.70 1.19
C TRP A 475 2.56 0.55 0.44
N LEU A 476 2.55 -0.67 1.01
CA LEU A 476 1.87 -1.83 0.44
C LEU A 476 0.34 -1.71 0.51
N ILE A 477 -0.19 -0.84 1.38
CA ILE A 477 -1.62 -0.51 1.46
C ILE A 477 -1.92 0.67 0.56
N LEU A 478 -1.20 1.78 0.74
CA LEU A 478 -1.53 3.07 0.13
C LEU A 478 -1.49 3.02 -1.39
N TYR A 479 -0.38 2.57 -1.98
CA TYR A 479 -0.19 2.68 -3.43
C TYR A 479 -1.08 1.74 -4.24
N PRO A 480 -1.27 0.43 -3.89
CA PRO A 480 -2.21 -0.42 -4.60
C PRO A 480 -3.67 0.02 -4.42
N SER A 481 -4.05 0.47 -3.22
CA SER A 481 -5.40 0.99 -2.97
C SER A 481 -5.67 2.25 -3.79
N LEU A 482 -4.70 3.15 -3.90
CA LEU A 482 -4.82 4.36 -4.72
C LEU A 482 -4.95 4.02 -6.20
N ALA A 483 -4.17 3.05 -6.70
CA ALA A 483 -4.28 2.59 -8.08
C ALA A 483 -5.67 1.98 -8.39
N LEU A 484 -6.17 1.11 -7.51
CA LEU A 484 -7.52 0.56 -7.59
C LEU A 484 -8.57 1.68 -7.56
N PHE A 485 -8.49 2.59 -6.60
CA PHE A 485 -9.43 3.70 -6.44
C PHE A 485 -9.50 4.56 -7.71
N ILE A 486 -8.35 4.95 -8.27
CA ILE A 486 -8.30 5.77 -9.49
C ILE A 486 -8.97 5.05 -10.66
N VAL A 487 -8.64 3.79 -10.92
CA VAL A 487 -9.22 3.02 -12.04
C VAL A 487 -10.73 2.84 -11.86
N MET A 488 -11.16 2.49 -10.64
CA MET A 488 -12.60 2.32 -10.34
C MET A 488 -13.36 3.64 -10.47
N LEU A 489 -12.80 4.74 -9.97
CA LEU A 489 -13.40 6.08 -10.05
C LEU A 489 -13.55 6.53 -11.51
N LEU A 490 -12.52 6.34 -12.33
CA LEU A 490 -12.58 6.64 -13.76
C LEU A 490 -13.65 5.82 -14.45
N GLY A 491 -13.77 4.52 -14.14
CA GLY A 491 -14.79 3.64 -14.67
C GLY A 491 -16.22 4.10 -14.30
N VAL A 492 -16.45 4.52 -13.06
CA VAL A 492 -17.74 5.06 -12.62
C VAL A 492 -18.09 6.35 -13.38
N PHE A 493 -17.18 7.31 -13.50
CA PHE A 493 -17.43 8.55 -14.23
C PHE A 493 -17.70 8.32 -15.73
N ILE A 494 -17.06 7.33 -16.34
CA ILE A 494 -17.37 6.91 -17.70
C ILE A 494 -18.80 6.37 -17.77
N GLY A 495 -19.19 5.53 -16.81
CA GLY A 495 -20.53 4.94 -16.73
C GLY A 495 -21.64 5.98 -16.56
N GLU A 496 -21.45 6.94 -15.68
CA GLU A 496 -22.37 8.07 -15.48
C GLU A 496 -22.52 8.90 -16.77
N GLY A 497 -21.39 9.31 -17.37
CA GLY A 497 -21.40 10.09 -18.61
C GLY A 497 -22.07 9.35 -19.76
N LEU A 498 -21.87 8.02 -19.85
CA LEU A 498 -22.49 7.19 -20.88
C LEU A 498 -24.00 7.03 -20.65
N ARG A 499 -24.41 6.86 -19.40
CA ARG A 499 -25.83 6.83 -19.00
C ARG A 499 -26.55 8.13 -19.37
N ASP A 500 -25.95 9.28 -18.99
CA ASP A 500 -26.53 10.60 -19.30
C ASP A 500 -26.63 10.86 -20.80
N ALA A 501 -25.67 10.39 -21.59
CA ALA A 501 -25.64 10.55 -23.03
C ALA A 501 -26.71 9.69 -23.75
N LEU A 502 -27.02 8.51 -23.19
CA LEU A 502 -27.97 7.54 -23.74
C LEU A 502 -29.40 7.69 -23.20
N ASP A 503 -29.59 8.50 -22.14
CA ASP A 503 -30.93 8.76 -21.59
C ASP A 503 -31.78 9.51 -22.64
N PRO A 504 -32.95 8.93 -23.03
CA PRO A 504 -33.85 9.53 -24.01
C PRO A 504 -34.66 10.72 -23.47
N LYS A 505 -34.74 10.89 -22.12
CA LYS A 505 -35.55 11.97 -21.55
C LYS A 505 -34.88 13.32 -21.85
N PRO A 506 -35.56 14.24 -22.58
CA PRO A 506 -35.11 15.62 -22.63
C PRO A 506 -35.22 16.19 -21.22
N TYR A 507 -34.18 16.85 -20.76
CA TYR A 507 -34.25 17.69 -19.57
C TYR A 507 -35.37 18.69 -19.79
N SER A 508 -36.55 18.46 -19.23
CA SER A 508 -37.49 19.51 -18.94
C SER A 508 -36.92 20.28 -17.76
N ARG A 509 -35.99 21.22 -18.02
CA ARG A 509 -35.77 22.32 -17.10
C ARG A 509 -37.14 23.05 -17.08
N MET A 510 -37.85 22.92 -15.96
CA MET A 510 -38.77 23.93 -15.56
C MET A 510 -37.91 25.20 -15.32
N GLU A 511 -38.09 26.18 -16.18
CA GLU A 511 -37.73 27.56 -15.95
C GLU A 511 -38.59 28.11 -14.80
#